data_a9b1b081087b1d469fede3b795a0c7e7
#
_entry.id   a9b1b081087b1d469fede3b795a0c7e7
#
_cell.length_a   1.000
_cell.length_b   1.000
_cell.length_c   1.000
_cell.angle_alpha   90.00
_cell.angle_beta   90.00
_cell.angle_gamma   90.00
#
_symmetry.space_group_name_H-M   'P 1'
#
loop_
_entity.id
_entity.type
_entity.pdbx_description
1 polymer ?
#
loop_
_entity_poly.entity_id
_entity_poly.type
_entity_poly.pdbx_seq_one_letter_code
_entity_poly.pdbx_strand_id
1 'polypeptide(L)'
;MHSQSDTQKNQKTGLPPIKLRLLDMDEVTKHESSRNVGHPAMTWTFAMVVTGKSGIGKTNLLANLVLGDKDEYVQKGEKGGSRYIRCDDLIICGYHPDEPKWAYVRYIYNMISKDPRASYYEDISFSYIPPEKVPSTRAFSPKRSTLIIFEDVCLAPEHIQN
;
A
#
# COMPACT_ATOMS: atom_id res chain seq x y z
N MET A 1 62.72 -20.28 30.33
CA MET A 1 61.68 -19.25 30.43
C MET A 1 60.53 -19.67 29.54
N HIS A 2 59.51 -20.27 30.16
CA HIS A 2 58.30 -20.66 29.42
C HIS A 2 57.23 -19.58 29.62
N SER A 3 56.83 -18.94 28.56
CA SER A 3 55.69 -18.05 28.51
C SER A 3 54.47 -18.88 28.16
N GLN A 4 53.57 -19.02 29.12
CA GLN A 4 52.24 -19.59 28.90
C GLN A 4 51.34 -18.46 28.39
N SER A 5 50.86 -18.60 27.20
CA SER A 5 49.78 -17.76 26.66
C SER A 5 48.45 -18.37 27.04
N ASP A 6 47.77 -17.69 27.99
CA ASP A 6 46.37 -18.00 28.33
C ASP A 6 45.45 -17.63 27.19
N THR A 7 44.98 -18.66 26.51
CA THR A 7 43.91 -18.52 25.52
C THR A 7 42.55 -18.50 26.25
N GLN A 8 42.02 -17.31 26.54
CA GLN A 8 40.66 -17.14 27.03
C GLN A 8 39.66 -17.66 25.96
N LYS A 9 39.07 -18.79 26.23
CA LYS A 9 37.91 -19.29 25.51
C LYS A 9 36.71 -18.37 25.80
N ASN A 10 36.38 -17.55 24.83
CA ASN A 10 35.12 -16.79 24.80
C ASN A 10 33.94 -17.79 24.71
N GLN A 11 33.34 -18.12 25.85
CA GLN A 11 32.08 -18.84 25.88
C GLN A 11 30.98 -17.90 25.37
N LYS A 12 30.60 -18.09 24.11
CA LYS A 12 29.34 -17.53 23.60
C LYS A 12 28.18 -18.17 24.35
N THR A 13 27.66 -17.52 25.36
CA THR A 13 26.35 -17.81 25.94
C THR A 13 25.27 -17.46 24.91
N GLY A 14 25.13 -18.30 23.91
CA GLY A 14 24.05 -18.18 22.94
C GLY A 14 22.73 -18.62 23.59
N LEU A 15 21.88 -17.66 23.91
CA LEU A 15 20.46 -17.98 24.17
C LEU A 15 19.91 -18.72 22.95
N PRO A 16 19.12 -19.79 23.13
CA PRO A 16 18.50 -20.49 22.03
C PRO A 16 17.65 -19.52 21.21
N PRO A 17 17.64 -19.63 19.87
CA PRO A 17 16.87 -18.72 19.03
C PRO A 17 15.37 -18.81 19.41
N ILE A 18 14.79 -17.65 19.72
CA ILE A 18 13.34 -17.54 19.98
C ILE A 18 12.62 -17.77 18.64
N LYS A 19 11.87 -18.85 18.54
CA LYS A 19 10.98 -19.09 17.41
C LYS A 19 9.71 -18.27 17.62
N LEU A 20 9.59 -17.15 16.92
CA LEU A 20 8.32 -16.44 16.82
C LEU A 20 7.39 -17.23 15.91
N ARG A 21 6.26 -17.67 16.43
CA ARG A 21 5.19 -18.28 15.65
C ARG A 21 4.13 -17.21 15.43
N LEU A 22 4.02 -16.73 14.20
CA LEU A 22 2.90 -15.90 13.79
C LEU A 22 1.72 -16.81 13.47
N LEU A 23 0.60 -16.55 14.10
CA LEU A 23 -0.65 -17.22 13.82
C LEU A 23 -1.49 -16.33 12.92
N ASP A 24 -2.06 -16.90 11.90
CA ASP A 24 -3.15 -16.25 11.17
C ASP A 24 -4.39 -16.29 12.08
N MET A 25 -4.73 -15.15 12.65
CA MET A 25 -5.82 -15.07 13.60
C MET A 25 -7.18 -15.29 12.93
N ASP A 26 -7.31 -14.97 11.66
CA ASP A 26 -8.54 -15.18 10.90
C ASP A 26 -8.76 -16.69 10.69
N GLU A 27 -7.69 -17.44 10.41
CA GLU A 27 -7.75 -18.91 10.31
C GLU A 27 -8.08 -19.55 11.68
N VAL A 28 -7.42 -19.09 12.75
CA VAL A 28 -7.62 -19.63 14.11
C VAL A 28 -9.02 -19.34 14.63
N THR A 29 -9.56 -18.14 14.38
CA THR A 29 -10.88 -17.72 14.84
C THR A 29 -12.01 -18.09 13.88
N LYS A 30 -11.67 -18.66 12.71
CA LYS A 30 -12.61 -18.91 11.60
C LYS A 30 -13.37 -17.65 11.17
N HIS A 31 -12.71 -16.51 11.29
CA HIS A 31 -13.29 -15.24 10.90
C HIS A 31 -13.20 -15.10 9.38
N GLU A 32 -14.36 -15.06 8.73
CA GLU A 32 -14.45 -14.82 7.28
C GLU A 32 -14.33 -13.33 6.95
N SER A 33 -13.20 -12.70 7.22
CA SER A 33 -12.87 -11.41 6.63
C SER A 33 -12.30 -11.63 5.21
N SER A 34 -13.13 -12.10 4.32
CA SER A 34 -12.71 -12.77 3.09
C SER A 34 -12.74 -11.90 1.85
N ARG A 35 -12.15 -10.71 1.89
CA ARG A 35 -11.86 -10.02 0.64
C ARG A 35 -10.35 -9.93 0.45
N ASN A 36 -9.75 -11.02 -0.03
CA ASN A 36 -8.41 -10.96 -0.61
C ASN A 36 -8.43 -10.02 -1.80
N VAL A 37 -7.68 -8.94 -1.74
CA VAL A 37 -7.66 -7.92 -2.75
C VAL A 37 -6.28 -7.82 -3.35
N GLY A 38 -6.06 -8.57 -4.42
CA GLY A 38 -4.84 -8.51 -5.20
C GLY A 38 -3.67 -9.28 -4.58
N HIS A 39 -3.00 -8.75 -3.58
CA HIS A 39 -1.84 -9.39 -2.95
C HIS A 39 -2.27 -10.25 -1.77
N PRO A 40 -1.74 -11.49 -1.61
CA PRO A 40 -2.15 -12.42 -0.56
C PRO A 40 -1.86 -11.93 0.88
N ALA A 41 -1.00 -10.93 1.04
CA ALA A 41 -0.68 -10.35 2.34
C ALA A 41 -1.62 -9.21 2.77
N MET A 42 -2.53 -8.78 1.90
CA MET A 42 -3.44 -7.67 2.18
C MET A 42 -4.90 -8.09 2.00
N THR A 43 -5.63 -8.10 3.09
CA THR A 43 -7.09 -8.33 3.10
C THR A 43 -7.82 -7.02 3.38
N TRP A 44 -9.00 -6.82 2.82
CA TRP A 44 -9.90 -5.74 3.21
C TRP A 44 -10.61 -6.11 4.53
N THR A 45 -10.76 -5.22 5.47
CA THR A 45 -10.33 -3.82 5.49
C THR A 45 -8.98 -3.73 6.18
N PHE A 46 -8.13 -2.81 5.77
CA PHE A 46 -6.83 -2.62 6.41
C PHE A 46 -6.52 -1.13 6.62
N ALA A 47 -5.63 -0.86 7.54
CA ALA A 47 -4.95 0.42 7.68
C ALA A 47 -3.44 0.19 7.65
N MET A 48 -2.72 1.03 6.91
CA MET A 48 -1.26 0.93 6.79
C MET A 48 -0.64 2.30 7.06
N VAL A 49 0.42 2.30 7.85
CA VAL A 49 1.23 3.50 8.10
C VAL A 49 2.59 3.31 7.45
N VAL A 50 2.98 4.26 6.60
CA VAL A 50 4.30 4.28 5.95
C VAL A 50 5.08 5.46 6.49
N THR A 51 6.14 5.17 7.24
CA THR A 51 6.99 6.17 7.88
C THR A 51 8.39 6.17 7.28
N GLY A 52 9.09 7.26 7.42
CA GLY A 52 10.47 7.41 6.96
C GLY A 52 10.80 8.86 6.59
N LYS A 53 12.10 9.14 6.46
CA LYS A 53 12.59 10.48 6.07
C LYS A 53 12.06 10.86 4.68
N SER A 54 12.05 12.16 4.38
CA SER A 54 11.79 12.66 3.03
C SER A 54 12.78 12.04 2.04
N GLY A 55 12.31 11.74 0.82
CA GLY A 55 13.16 11.17 -0.23
C GLY A 55 13.47 9.68 -0.12
N ILE A 56 13.02 8.97 0.91
CA ILE A 56 13.28 7.53 1.09
C ILE A 56 12.45 6.62 0.17
N GLY A 57 11.53 7.17 -0.61
CA GLY A 57 10.74 6.40 -1.57
C GLY A 57 9.36 5.96 -1.09
N LYS A 58 8.78 6.60 -0.06
CA LYS A 58 7.43 6.30 0.44
C LYS A 58 6.37 6.37 -0.65
N THR A 59 6.33 7.48 -1.38
CA THR A 59 5.39 7.67 -2.50
C THR A 59 5.63 6.65 -3.61
N ASN A 60 6.89 6.31 -3.89
CA ASN A 60 7.22 5.28 -4.87
C ASN A 60 6.68 3.90 -4.45
N LEU A 61 6.84 3.53 -3.18
CA LEU A 61 6.27 2.30 -2.64
C LEU A 61 4.75 2.26 -2.81
N LEU A 62 4.06 3.33 -2.39
CA LEU A 62 2.60 3.41 -2.46
C LEU A 62 2.10 3.36 -3.91
N ALA A 63 2.76 4.08 -4.83
CA ALA A 63 2.42 4.02 -6.25
C ALA A 63 2.56 2.60 -6.82
N ASN A 64 3.64 1.89 -6.48
CA ASN A 64 3.83 0.50 -6.90
C ASN A 64 2.76 -0.44 -6.31
N LEU A 65 2.34 -0.24 -5.08
CA LEU A 65 1.29 -1.06 -4.46
C LEU A 65 -0.05 -0.93 -5.18
N VAL A 66 -0.42 0.28 -5.62
CA VAL A 66 -1.70 0.51 -6.31
C VAL A 66 -1.66 0.24 -7.81
N LEU A 67 -0.48 0.20 -8.43
CA LEU A 67 -0.31 -0.16 -9.84
C LEU A 67 0.00 -1.64 -10.05
N GLY A 68 0.82 -2.25 -9.17
CA GLY A 68 1.36 -3.58 -9.39
C GLY A 68 2.18 -3.66 -10.68
N ASP A 69 1.98 -4.72 -11.45
CA ASP A 69 2.50 -4.91 -12.81
C ASP A 69 1.43 -4.63 -13.89
N LYS A 70 0.25 -4.17 -13.48
CA LYS A 70 -0.89 -3.89 -14.37
C LYS A 70 -0.57 -2.85 -15.43
N ASP A 71 0.26 -1.86 -15.11
CA ASP A 71 0.64 -0.80 -16.02
C ASP A 71 1.40 -1.32 -17.25
N GLU A 72 2.25 -2.34 -17.11
CA GLU A 72 2.95 -2.95 -18.23
C GLU A 72 1.99 -3.58 -19.25
N TYR A 73 0.98 -4.30 -18.77
CA TYR A 73 -0.02 -4.92 -19.63
C TYR A 73 -0.92 -3.91 -20.32
N VAL A 74 -1.33 -2.87 -19.59
CA VAL A 74 -2.17 -1.80 -20.13
C VAL A 74 -1.44 -1.04 -21.25
N GLN A 75 -0.15 -0.72 -21.06
CA GLN A 75 0.65 -0.05 -22.08
C GLN A 75 0.83 -0.88 -23.35
N LYS A 76 0.87 -2.21 -23.22
CA LYS A 76 0.93 -3.14 -24.34
C LYS A 76 -0.44 -3.41 -24.98
N GLY A 77 -1.52 -2.94 -24.35
CA GLY A 77 -2.90 -3.24 -24.78
C GLY A 77 -3.32 -4.69 -24.53
N GLU A 78 -2.65 -5.37 -23.60
CA GLU A 78 -2.83 -6.79 -23.31
C GLU A 78 -3.69 -7.00 -22.05
N LYS A 79 -4.40 -8.13 -22.03
CA LYS A 79 -5.06 -8.61 -20.81
C LYS A 79 -4.01 -9.25 -19.90
N GLY A 80 -4.06 -8.89 -18.62
CA GLY A 80 -3.17 -9.47 -17.61
C GLY A 80 -2.72 -8.45 -16.59
N GLY A 81 -1.74 -8.85 -15.79
CA GLY A 81 -1.26 -8.08 -14.67
C GLY A 81 -2.24 -7.97 -13.51
N SER A 82 -1.73 -7.55 -12.38
CA SER A 82 -2.53 -7.32 -11.17
C SER A 82 -2.05 -6.09 -10.43
N ARG A 83 -2.98 -5.39 -9.82
CA ARG A 83 -2.67 -4.35 -8.84
C ARG A 83 -2.51 -5.04 -7.49
N TYR A 84 -1.44 -4.73 -6.74
CA TYR A 84 -1.20 -5.38 -5.45
C TYR A 84 -2.24 -4.96 -4.41
N ILE A 85 -2.67 -3.70 -4.45
CA ILE A 85 -3.86 -3.24 -3.73
C ILE A 85 -4.95 -2.94 -4.77
N ARG A 86 -5.95 -3.81 -4.88
CA ARG A 86 -7.08 -3.61 -5.77
C ARG A 86 -8.17 -2.82 -5.05
N CYS A 87 -8.32 -1.57 -5.42
CA CYS A 87 -9.45 -0.74 -5.01
C CYS A 87 -10.24 -0.30 -6.24
N ASP A 88 -11.52 -0.06 -6.07
CA ASP A 88 -12.35 0.51 -7.14
C ASP A 88 -12.13 2.02 -7.24
N ASP A 89 -12.05 2.68 -6.10
CA ASP A 89 -11.83 4.11 -6.02
C ASP A 89 -10.54 4.40 -5.24
N LEU A 90 -9.57 5.05 -5.90
CA LEU A 90 -8.34 5.52 -5.28
C LEU A 90 -8.39 7.03 -5.07
N ILE A 91 -8.25 7.46 -3.84
CA ILE A 91 -8.24 8.86 -3.45
C ILE A 91 -6.89 9.19 -2.82
N ILE A 92 -6.17 10.11 -3.42
CA ILE A 92 -4.96 10.68 -2.82
C ILE A 92 -5.35 12.00 -2.15
N CYS A 93 -5.01 12.12 -0.89
CA CYS A 93 -5.29 13.30 -0.09
C CYS A 93 -3.98 13.96 0.29
N GLY A 94 -3.72 15.16 -0.22
CA GLY A 94 -2.46 15.85 0.02
C GLY A 94 -2.42 17.27 -0.55
N TYR A 95 -1.26 17.89 -0.48
CA TYR A 95 -1.04 19.27 -0.94
C TYR A 95 -0.20 19.37 -2.22
N HIS A 96 0.21 18.25 -2.81
CA HIS A 96 1.06 18.21 -3.99
C HIS A 96 0.39 17.50 -5.17
N PRO A 97 -0.64 18.10 -5.80
CA PRO A 97 -1.39 17.48 -6.89
C PRO A 97 -0.54 17.23 -8.14
N ASP A 98 0.58 17.95 -8.29
CA ASP A 98 1.49 17.85 -9.44
C ASP A 98 2.65 16.86 -9.20
N GLU A 99 2.62 16.07 -8.13
CA GLU A 99 3.61 15.02 -7.89
C GLU A 99 3.64 14.03 -9.07
N PRO A 100 4.79 13.90 -9.78
CA PRO A 100 4.87 13.10 -11.01
C PRO A 100 4.46 11.65 -10.86
N LYS A 101 4.69 11.04 -9.69
CA LYS A 101 4.31 9.64 -9.43
C LYS A 101 2.79 9.48 -9.40
N TRP A 102 2.08 10.41 -8.76
CA TRP A 102 0.62 10.39 -8.76
C TRP A 102 0.03 10.78 -10.12
N ALA A 103 0.67 11.66 -10.86
CA ALA A 103 0.28 11.95 -12.24
C ALA A 103 0.38 10.70 -13.12
N TYR A 104 1.42 9.88 -12.95
CA TYR A 104 1.57 8.60 -13.65
C TYR A 104 0.49 7.58 -13.24
N VAL A 105 0.23 7.43 -11.95
CA VAL A 105 -0.84 6.55 -11.45
C VAL A 105 -2.19 6.98 -12.04
N ARG A 106 -2.50 8.27 -12.02
CA ARG A 106 -3.71 8.84 -12.64
C ARG A 106 -3.82 8.46 -14.12
N TYR A 107 -2.73 8.60 -14.85
CA TYR A 107 -2.69 8.27 -16.27
C TYR A 107 -3.03 6.81 -16.52
N ILE A 108 -2.42 5.88 -15.78
CA ILE A 108 -2.69 4.45 -15.91
C ILE A 108 -4.12 4.09 -15.49
N TYR A 109 -4.63 4.63 -14.39
CA TYR A 109 -6.02 4.43 -13.96
C TYR A 109 -7.02 4.90 -15.01
N ASN A 110 -6.76 6.06 -15.63
CA ASN A 110 -7.58 6.57 -16.73
C ASN A 110 -7.54 5.64 -17.96
N MET A 111 -6.37 5.10 -18.30
CA MET A 111 -6.28 4.12 -19.39
C MET A 111 -7.10 2.86 -19.10
N ILE A 112 -7.00 2.32 -17.88
CA ILE A 112 -7.72 1.11 -17.47
C ILE A 112 -9.23 1.31 -17.57
N SER A 113 -9.74 2.48 -17.15
CA SER A 113 -11.19 2.75 -17.03
C SER A 113 -11.84 3.40 -18.26
N LYS A 114 -11.05 3.73 -19.29
CA LYS A 114 -11.53 4.55 -20.40
C LYS A 114 -12.45 3.80 -21.37
N ASP A 115 -12.10 2.59 -21.75
CA ASP A 115 -12.87 1.82 -22.76
C ASP A 115 -13.36 0.48 -22.18
N PRO A 116 -14.66 0.36 -21.91
CA PRO A 116 -15.24 -0.89 -21.40
C PRO A 116 -15.02 -2.12 -22.29
N ARG A 117 -14.67 -1.92 -23.56
CA ARG A 117 -14.39 -3.01 -24.50
C ARG A 117 -12.93 -3.46 -24.48
N ALA A 118 -12.05 -2.70 -23.84
CA ALA A 118 -10.65 -3.07 -23.74
C ALA A 118 -10.47 -4.33 -22.86
N SER A 119 -9.55 -5.20 -23.26
CA SER A 119 -9.29 -6.47 -22.55
C SER A 119 -8.79 -6.29 -21.11
N TYR A 120 -8.21 -5.13 -20.83
CA TYR A 120 -7.66 -4.73 -19.52
C TYR A 120 -8.60 -3.83 -18.72
N TYR A 121 -9.80 -3.56 -19.20
CA TYR A 121 -10.76 -2.66 -18.55
C TYR A 121 -11.09 -3.09 -17.13
N GLU A 122 -11.13 -2.10 -16.25
CA GLU A 122 -11.69 -2.21 -14.90
C GLU A 122 -12.48 -0.92 -14.61
N ASP A 123 -13.62 -1.08 -13.92
CA ASP A 123 -14.44 0.06 -13.45
C ASP A 123 -13.81 0.66 -12.19
N ILE A 124 -12.80 1.50 -12.39
CA ILE A 124 -12.03 2.13 -11.33
C ILE A 124 -11.95 3.64 -11.52
N SER A 125 -11.66 4.35 -10.44
CA SER A 125 -11.47 5.79 -10.47
C SER A 125 -10.23 6.23 -9.69
N PHE A 126 -9.69 7.39 -10.08
CA PHE A 126 -8.62 8.09 -9.38
C PHE A 126 -9.04 9.52 -9.08
N SER A 127 -8.83 9.97 -7.85
CA SER A 127 -9.05 11.35 -7.44
C SER A 127 -7.88 11.86 -6.61
N TYR A 128 -7.53 13.13 -6.79
CA TYR A 128 -6.61 13.83 -5.92
C TYR A 128 -7.36 15.00 -5.27
N ILE A 129 -7.39 15.03 -3.94
CA ILE A 129 -8.14 16.04 -3.19
C ILE A 129 -7.25 16.69 -2.12
N PRO A 130 -7.46 17.98 -1.82
CA PRO A 130 -6.82 18.59 -0.66
C PRO A 130 -7.44 18.04 0.64
N PRO A 131 -6.69 18.06 1.76
CA PRO A 131 -7.15 17.51 3.04
C PRO A 131 -8.47 18.09 3.55
N GLU A 132 -8.76 19.36 3.23
CA GLU A 132 -9.99 20.05 3.62
C GLU A 132 -11.24 19.50 2.94
N LYS A 133 -11.08 18.73 1.86
CA LYS A 133 -12.18 18.17 1.06
C LYS A 133 -12.35 16.67 1.25
N VAL A 134 -11.74 16.08 2.29
CA VAL A 134 -11.96 14.66 2.60
C VAL A 134 -13.43 14.42 2.90
N PRO A 135 -14.11 13.54 2.14
CA PRO A 135 -15.51 13.24 2.38
C PRO A 135 -15.72 12.49 3.69
N SER A 136 -16.89 12.63 4.28
CA SER A 136 -17.30 11.74 5.37
C SER A 136 -17.32 10.29 4.90
N THR A 137 -17.01 9.35 5.79
CA THR A 137 -17.06 7.90 5.51
C THR A 137 -18.42 7.43 5.01
N ARG A 138 -19.50 8.15 5.36
CA ARG A 138 -20.87 7.87 4.87
C ARG A 138 -21.08 8.20 3.39
N ALA A 139 -20.20 8.99 2.79
CA ALA A 139 -20.27 9.34 1.37
C ALA A 139 -19.80 8.21 0.44
N PHE A 140 -19.10 7.21 0.98
CA PHE A 140 -18.58 6.10 0.18
C PHE A 140 -19.62 5.01 -0.01
N SER A 141 -19.67 4.47 -1.24
CA SER A 141 -20.58 3.38 -1.55
C SER A 141 -20.14 2.08 -0.86
N PRO A 142 -21.01 1.36 -0.15
CA PRO A 142 -20.67 0.08 0.45
C PRO A 142 -20.43 -1.03 -0.60
N LYS A 143 -20.79 -0.77 -1.86
CA LYS A 143 -20.58 -1.72 -2.98
C LYS A 143 -19.24 -1.55 -3.68
N ARG A 144 -18.48 -0.52 -3.35
CA ARG A 144 -17.18 -0.21 -3.95
C ARG A 144 -16.11 -0.18 -2.88
N SER A 145 -14.94 -0.69 -3.20
CA SER A 145 -13.78 -0.61 -2.32
C SER A 145 -13.05 0.72 -2.55
N THR A 146 -12.97 1.55 -1.50
CA THR A 146 -12.29 2.84 -1.56
C THR A 146 -11.00 2.80 -0.74
N LEU A 147 -9.89 3.16 -1.38
CA LEU A 147 -8.60 3.37 -0.72
C LEU A 147 -8.31 4.86 -0.66
N ILE A 148 -8.06 5.37 0.55
CA ILE A 148 -7.59 6.75 0.73
C ILE A 148 -6.15 6.70 1.19
N ILE A 149 -5.28 7.44 0.50
CA ILE A 149 -3.89 7.63 0.88
C ILE A 149 -3.71 9.07 1.33
N PHE A 150 -3.37 9.26 2.59
CA PHE A 150 -3.02 10.58 3.14
C PHE A 150 -1.52 10.79 2.98
N GLU A 151 -1.13 11.81 2.21
CA GLU A 151 0.25 12.13 1.91
C GLU A 151 0.65 13.46 2.57
N ASP A 152 1.68 13.41 3.43
CA ASP A 152 2.26 14.57 4.12
C ASP A 152 1.25 15.49 4.83
N VAL A 153 0.16 14.93 5.35
CA VAL A 153 -0.91 15.70 6.04
C VAL A 153 -0.45 16.31 7.36
N CYS A 154 0.73 15.97 7.85
CA CYS A 154 1.33 16.62 9.02
C CYS A 154 1.61 18.11 8.82
N LEU A 155 1.60 18.60 7.58
CA LEU A 155 1.65 20.03 7.26
C LEU A 155 0.27 20.70 7.26
N ALA A 156 -0.79 19.90 7.41
CA ALA A 156 -2.15 20.44 7.50
C ALA A 156 -2.38 21.18 8.82
N PRO A 157 -3.28 22.17 8.84
CA PRO A 157 -3.72 22.81 10.10
C PRO A 157 -4.24 21.77 11.10
N GLU A 158 -4.04 22.03 12.41
CA GLU A 158 -4.39 21.09 13.48
C GLU A 158 -5.83 20.55 13.42
N HIS A 159 -6.80 21.38 12.98
CA HIS A 159 -8.19 20.97 12.85
C HIS A 159 -8.46 19.91 11.78
N ILE A 160 -7.49 19.65 10.91
CA ILE A 160 -7.57 18.61 9.86
C ILE A 160 -6.86 17.33 10.31
N GLN A 161 -5.91 17.44 11.25
CA GLN A 161 -5.12 16.29 11.73
C GLN A 161 -5.85 15.46 12.80
N ASN A 162 -6.94 15.97 13.37
CA ASN A 162 -7.77 15.31 14.38
C ASN A 162 -9.00 14.63 13.68
#